data_b3f87f0f83abe2e6a4adc677e8b6302d
#
_entry.id   b3f87f0f83abe2e6a4adc677e8b6302d
#
_cell.length_a   1.000
_cell.length_b   1.000
_cell.length_c   1.000
_cell.angle_alpha   90.00
_cell.angle_beta   90.00
_cell.angle_gamma   90.00
#
_symmetry.space_group_name_H-M   'P 1'
#
loop_
_entity.id
_entity.type
_entity.pdbx_description
1 polymer ?
#
loop_
_entity_poly.entity_id
_entity_poly.type
_entity_poly.pdbx_seq_one_letter_code
_entity_poly.pdbx_strand_id
1 'polypeptide(L)'
;MADIRDSKNWGFETKQLHIGQEKADPVTDARAVPIYASTSYVFHNSQHAADRFGLRDAGNIYGRLTNPTEDVFEQRIAALEGGVAALAVASGAAAINYTFQALAKTGEHIVASKTIYGGTYNLLAHTLPQTSGITATFVDPDVEGSFEAAIQENTKAIFIETLGNPNSNLIDIEEVAKIAHKHNIPLVVDSTFATPYLVRPIEYGADIVVHSATKFIGGHGTAIGGVIVDSGNFDWKASGKFPWISEPNPSYHGISFAEATAPAAFVTYIRAIILRDTGATLSPFHAFMFLQGLETLSLRVERHVSNALKIVDYLSKHPQVEAVHHPLLESEPSHYLYKKYLPNGGGSIFTFEIKGDAQTAQKFIDNLAIFSLLANVADVKSLVIHPATTTHSQCTEEELLDQGIKPNTIRLSIGIEKVEDLIAALDAAFEAVK
;
A
#
# COMPACT_ATOMS: atom_id res chain seq x y z
N MET A 1 7.16 -9.97 -32.36
CA MET A 1 7.25 -10.39 -30.94
C MET A 1 8.14 -9.39 -30.22
N ALA A 2 7.80 -8.99 -29.01
CA ALA A 2 8.64 -8.13 -28.19
C ALA A 2 9.98 -8.84 -27.90
N ASP A 3 11.09 -8.07 -27.84
CA ASP A 3 12.41 -8.63 -27.55
C ASP A 3 12.46 -9.07 -26.08
N ILE A 4 12.55 -10.39 -25.83
CA ILE A 4 12.61 -10.98 -24.50
C ILE A 4 13.88 -10.59 -23.71
N ARG A 5 14.89 -10.05 -24.36
CA ARG A 5 16.11 -9.55 -23.72
C ARG A 5 15.88 -8.20 -23.00
N ASP A 6 14.83 -7.48 -23.38
CA ASP A 6 14.40 -6.28 -22.66
C ASP A 6 13.44 -6.69 -21.53
N SER A 7 13.87 -6.48 -20.30
CA SER A 7 13.10 -6.84 -19.08
C SER A 7 11.74 -6.12 -18.97
N LYS A 8 11.56 -5.01 -19.69
CA LYS A 8 10.25 -4.33 -19.77
C LYS A 8 9.18 -5.22 -20.36
N ASN A 9 9.57 -6.15 -21.25
CA ASN A 9 8.67 -7.09 -21.91
C ASN A 9 8.39 -8.37 -21.12
N TRP A 10 8.99 -8.53 -19.94
CA TRP A 10 8.75 -9.70 -19.10
C TRP A 10 7.36 -9.66 -18.47
N GLY A 11 6.73 -10.84 -18.30
CA GLY A 11 5.52 -11.00 -17.52
C GLY A 11 5.75 -10.77 -16.03
N PHE A 12 4.66 -10.68 -15.29
CA PHE A 12 4.69 -10.38 -13.85
C PHE A 12 5.58 -11.37 -13.08
N GLU A 13 5.40 -12.67 -13.31
CA GLU A 13 6.10 -13.75 -12.61
C GLU A 13 7.59 -13.73 -12.90
N THR A 14 8.01 -13.34 -14.11
CA THR A 14 9.42 -13.18 -14.45
C THR A 14 10.01 -11.93 -13.79
N LYS A 15 9.27 -10.83 -13.78
CA LYS A 15 9.69 -9.59 -13.11
C LYS A 15 9.87 -9.78 -11.61
N GLN A 16 8.92 -10.46 -10.95
CA GLN A 16 8.98 -10.68 -9.48
C GLN A 16 10.19 -11.52 -9.05
N LEU A 17 10.77 -12.31 -9.97
CA LEU A 17 11.93 -13.16 -9.70
C LEU A 17 13.26 -12.50 -10.05
N HIS A 18 13.30 -11.65 -11.07
CA HIS A 18 14.57 -11.27 -11.72
C HIS A 18 14.91 -9.79 -11.69
N ILE A 19 13.94 -8.87 -11.65
CA ILE A 19 14.25 -7.44 -11.68
C ILE A 19 15.13 -7.04 -10.49
N GLY A 20 16.16 -6.25 -10.79
CA GLY A 20 17.17 -5.79 -9.84
C GLY A 20 18.30 -6.80 -9.59
N GLN A 21 18.19 -8.03 -10.11
CA GLN A 21 19.23 -9.07 -10.05
C GLN A 21 19.31 -9.89 -11.36
N GLU A 22 19.14 -9.24 -12.49
CA GLU A 22 19.26 -9.85 -13.83
C GLU A 22 20.64 -10.49 -14.03
N LYS A 23 21.64 -9.94 -13.34
CA LYS A 23 23.00 -10.46 -13.26
C LYS A 23 23.32 -10.92 -11.84
N ALA A 24 24.24 -11.86 -11.69
CA ALA A 24 24.80 -12.24 -10.39
C ALA A 24 25.52 -11.04 -9.74
N ASP A 25 25.73 -11.12 -8.42
CA ASP A 25 26.52 -10.13 -7.69
C ASP A 25 27.91 -9.96 -8.35
N PRO A 26 28.31 -8.72 -8.71
CA PRO A 26 29.52 -8.53 -9.50
C PRO A 26 30.84 -8.81 -8.76
N VAL A 27 30.79 -8.97 -7.44
CA VAL A 27 31.99 -9.19 -6.63
C VAL A 27 32.15 -10.67 -6.27
N THR A 28 31.04 -11.37 -6.01
CA THR A 28 31.06 -12.73 -5.46
C THR A 28 30.45 -13.77 -6.39
N ASP A 29 29.87 -13.35 -7.52
CA ASP A 29 29.06 -14.19 -8.42
C ASP A 29 27.86 -14.87 -7.72
N ALA A 30 27.46 -14.38 -6.55
CA ALA A 30 26.30 -14.92 -5.83
C ALA A 30 25.03 -14.74 -6.65
N ARG A 31 24.22 -15.81 -6.80
CA ARG A 31 22.92 -15.76 -7.46
C ARG A 31 21.84 -15.14 -6.56
N ALA A 32 21.86 -15.45 -5.28
CA ALA A 32 20.95 -14.80 -4.32
C ALA A 32 21.41 -13.36 -4.05
N VAL A 33 20.46 -12.47 -3.78
CA VAL A 33 20.78 -11.08 -3.41
C VAL A 33 21.54 -11.07 -2.08
N PRO A 34 22.79 -10.53 -2.02
CA PRO A 34 23.52 -10.43 -0.75
C PRO A 34 22.84 -9.44 0.22
N ILE A 35 22.98 -9.72 1.53
CA ILE A 35 22.54 -8.78 2.57
C ILE A 35 23.71 -7.87 2.92
N TYR A 36 23.64 -6.60 2.49
CA TYR A 36 24.65 -5.58 2.79
C TYR A 36 24.34 -4.89 4.12
N ALA A 37 24.73 -5.53 5.23
CA ALA A 37 24.56 -4.99 6.57
C ALA A 37 25.69 -3.98 6.90
N SER A 38 25.68 -2.82 6.20
CA SER A 38 26.68 -1.76 6.38
C SER A 38 26.01 -0.40 6.54
N THR A 39 26.54 0.42 7.47
CA THR A 39 26.08 1.80 7.67
C THR A 39 26.71 2.80 6.72
N SER A 40 27.94 2.55 6.23
CA SER A 40 28.72 3.52 5.46
C SER A 40 29.60 2.84 4.42
N TYR A 41 29.97 3.61 3.41
CA TYR A 41 30.75 3.14 2.26
C TYR A 41 31.97 4.03 2.07
N VAL A 42 33.12 3.42 1.71
CA VAL A 42 34.41 4.10 1.58
C VAL A 42 34.49 4.82 0.24
N PHE A 43 34.93 6.06 0.26
CA PHE A 43 35.26 6.83 -0.94
C PHE A 43 36.72 6.57 -1.38
N HIS A 44 36.99 6.60 -2.68
CA HIS A 44 38.31 6.39 -3.22
C HIS A 44 39.26 7.56 -2.92
N ASN A 45 38.73 8.78 -2.85
CA ASN A 45 39.44 10.01 -2.52
C ASN A 45 38.44 11.15 -2.19
N SER A 46 38.92 12.32 -1.80
CA SER A 46 38.09 13.46 -1.42
C SER A 46 37.21 13.99 -2.57
N GLN A 47 37.71 13.93 -3.83
CA GLN A 47 36.93 14.35 -4.98
C GLN A 47 35.77 13.40 -5.25
N HIS A 48 35.99 12.07 -5.17
CA HIS A 48 34.93 11.07 -5.26
C HIS A 48 33.85 11.31 -4.21
N ALA A 49 34.24 11.62 -2.95
CA ALA A 49 33.28 11.97 -1.91
C ALA A 49 32.44 13.20 -2.28
N ALA A 50 33.09 14.28 -2.74
CA ALA A 50 32.42 15.50 -3.17
C ALA A 50 31.45 15.28 -4.35
N ASP A 51 31.81 14.40 -5.29
CA ASP A 51 30.98 14.07 -6.45
C ASP A 51 29.74 13.27 -6.05
N ARG A 52 29.88 12.31 -5.12
CA ARG A 52 28.75 11.56 -4.53
C ARG A 52 27.75 12.48 -3.83
N PHE A 53 28.23 13.34 -2.93
CA PHE A 53 27.37 14.29 -2.21
C PHE A 53 26.75 15.34 -3.14
N GLY A 54 27.43 15.69 -4.21
CA GLY A 54 26.97 16.64 -5.24
C GLY A 54 26.07 16.02 -6.31
N LEU A 55 25.66 14.74 -6.20
CA LEU A 55 24.89 13.99 -7.20
C LEU A 55 25.54 13.93 -8.60
N ARG A 56 26.85 14.13 -8.72
CA ARG A 56 27.60 14.02 -9.96
C ARG A 56 28.08 12.58 -10.23
N ASP A 57 28.11 11.76 -9.20
CA ASP A 57 28.47 10.35 -9.29
C ASP A 57 27.42 9.53 -8.50
N ALA A 58 26.87 8.51 -9.15
CA ALA A 58 25.86 7.64 -8.54
C ALA A 58 26.50 6.58 -7.63
N GLY A 59 25.82 6.21 -6.53
CA GLY A 59 26.18 5.08 -5.68
C GLY A 59 25.98 5.34 -4.20
N ASN A 60 26.50 4.42 -3.40
CA ASN A 60 26.24 4.40 -1.97
C ASN A 60 27.10 5.41 -1.19
N ILE A 61 26.50 6.06 -0.20
CA ILE A 61 27.14 7.00 0.72
C ILE A 61 26.98 6.50 2.16
N TYR A 62 25.73 6.31 2.56
CA TYR A 62 25.33 5.96 3.92
C TYR A 62 24.06 5.11 3.88
N GLY A 63 24.01 4.04 4.67
CA GLY A 63 22.94 3.03 4.63
C GLY A 63 21.52 3.55 4.90
N ARG A 64 21.37 4.74 5.50
CA ARG A 64 20.05 5.38 5.64
C ARG A 64 19.50 5.89 4.31
N LEU A 65 20.39 6.27 3.37
CA LEU A 65 20.00 6.84 2.08
C LEU A 65 19.93 5.80 0.98
N THR A 66 20.91 4.89 0.95
CA THR A 66 21.07 3.89 -0.10
C THR A 66 21.70 2.61 0.47
N ASN A 67 21.16 1.47 0.10
CA ASN A 67 21.71 0.17 0.44
C ASN A 67 21.48 -0.79 -0.75
N PRO A 68 22.50 -1.58 -1.18
CA PRO A 68 22.36 -2.44 -2.35
C PRO A 68 21.25 -3.51 -2.23
N THR A 69 20.97 -4.01 -1.02
CA THR A 69 19.88 -4.98 -0.80
C THR A 69 18.51 -4.30 -0.94
N GLU A 70 18.37 -3.11 -0.38
CA GLU A 70 17.15 -2.30 -0.49
C GLU A 70 16.90 -1.87 -1.94
N ASP A 71 17.95 -1.51 -2.69
CA ASP A 71 17.87 -1.09 -4.09
C ASP A 71 17.27 -2.18 -4.97
N VAL A 72 17.63 -3.45 -4.78
CA VAL A 72 16.99 -4.57 -5.50
C VAL A 72 15.50 -4.67 -5.19
N PHE A 73 15.11 -4.49 -3.92
CA PHE A 73 13.71 -4.49 -3.52
C PHE A 73 12.95 -3.32 -4.16
N GLU A 74 13.52 -2.11 -4.14
CA GLU A 74 12.95 -0.90 -4.74
C GLU A 74 12.76 -1.04 -6.25
N GLN A 75 13.79 -1.51 -6.97
CA GLN A 75 13.71 -1.75 -8.42
C GLN A 75 12.63 -2.77 -8.76
N ARG A 76 12.54 -3.87 -8.00
CA ARG A 76 11.59 -4.94 -8.24
C ARG A 76 10.16 -4.50 -8.04
N ILE A 77 9.85 -3.84 -6.93
CA ILE A 77 8.48 -3.37 -6.67
C ILE A 77 8.07 -2.25 -7.64
N ALA A 78 8.99 -1.34 -8.01
CA ALA A 78 8.73 -0.33 -9.03
C ALA A 78 8.33 -0.96 -10.37
N ALA A 79 9.07 -1.99 -10.81
CA ALA A 79 8.78 -2.68 -12.07
C ALA A 79 7.47 -3.49 -12.03
N LEU A 80 7.10 -4.05 -10.86
CA LEU A 80 5.84 -4.78 -10.69
C LEU A 80 4.63 -3.83 -10.73
N GLU A 81 4.74 -2.64 -10.15
CA GLU A 81 3.70 -1.60 -10.20
C GLU A 81 3.65 -0.87 -11.55
N GLY A 82 4.71 -0.94 -12.35
CA GLY A 82 4.83 -0.16 -13.58
C GLY A 82 5.32 1.27 -13.35
N GLY A 83 5.91 1.55 -12.17
CA GLY A 83 6.53 2.82 -11.83
C GLY A 83 7.97 2.95 -12.35
N VAL A 84 8.51 4.16 -12.27
CA VAL A 84 9.89 4.47 -12.70
C VAL A 84 10.91 4.26 -11.59
N ALA A 85 10.50 4.40 -10.33
CA ALA A 85 11.35 4.22 -9.15
C ALA A 85 10.50 3.95 -7.91
N ALA A 86 11.14 3.42 -6.86
CA ALA A 86 10.52 3.26 -5.55
C ALA A 86 11.48 3.66 -4.44
N LEU A 87 10.92 3.90 -3.25
CA LEU A 87 11.63 4.19 -2.02
C LEU A 87 11.13 3.27 -0.91
N ALA A 88 12.00 2.43 -0.39
CA ALA A 88 11.70 1.58 0.76
C ALA A 88 11.91 2.36 2.07
N VAL A 89 10.98 2.16 3.02
CA VAL A 89 10.97 2.83 4.33
C VAL A 89 10.57 1.86 5.44
N ALA A 90 10.76 2.27 6.69
CA ALA A 90 10.63 1.42 7.87
C ALA A 90 9.24 0.82 8.11
N SER A 91 8.18 1.39 7.55
CA SER A 91 6.80 0.90 7.70
C SER A 91 5.86 1.49 6.66
N GLY A 92 4.68 0.88 6.48
CA GLY A 92 3.61 1.47 5.67
C GLY A 92 3.17 2.84 6.21
N ALA A 93 3.12 3.01 7.53
CA ALA A 93 2.81 4.30 8.15
C ALA A 93 3.87 5.36 7.81
N ALA A 94 5.17 5.00 7.76
CA ALA A 94 6.22 5.89 7.31
C ALA A 94 6.07 6.26 5.83
N ALA A 95 5.68 5.30 4.97
CA ALA A 95 5.43 5.56 3.54
C ALA A 95 4.30 6.59 3.36
N ILE A 96 3.18 6.41 4.04
CA ILE A 96 2.04 7.34 4.03
C ILE A 96 2.45 8.71 4.55
N ASN A 97 3.08 8.76 5.74
CA ASN A 97 3.46 10.03 6.36
C ASN A 97 4.46 10.81 5.49
N TYR A 98 5.47 10.14 4.93
CA TYR A 98 6.46 10.79 4.05
C TYR A 98 5.83 11.28 2.75
N THR A 99 4.87 10.53 2.20
CA THR A 99 4.11 10.96 1.03
C THR A 99 3.35 12.24 1.31
N PHE A 100 2.61 12.32 2.42
CA PHE A 100 1.88 13.54 2.77
C PHE A 100 2.79 14.71 3.11
N GLN A 101 3.89 14.50 3.84
CA GLN A 101 4.87 15.55 4.12
C GLN A 101 5.60 16.06 2.87
N ALA A 102 5.75 15.21 1.86
CA ALA A 102 6.30 15.62 0.57
C ALA A 102 5.31 16.45 -0.24
N LEU A 103 4.02 16.14 -0.17
CA LEU A 103 2.97 16.78 -0.96
C LEU A 103 2.41 18.02 -0.32
N ALA A 104 2.28 18.08 1.03
CA ALA A 104 1.61 19.16 1.71
C ALA A 104 2.50 19.79 2.79
N LYS A 105 2.30 21.09 3.04
CA LYS A 105 2.96 21.89 4.08
C LYS A 105 1.91 22.46 5.03
N THR A 106 2.35 23.19 6.05
CA THR A 106 1.47 23.87 7.01
C THR A 106 0.44 24.76 6.30
N GLY A 107 -0.83 24.57 6.64
CA GLY A 107 -1.96 25.29 6.03
C GLY A 107 -2.46 24.70 4.73
N GLU A 108 -1.88 23.57 4.28
CA GLU A 108 -2.33 22.89 3.06
C GLU A 108 -3.25 21.70 3.38
N HIS A 109 -3.88 21.15 2.34
CA HIS A 109 -5.04 20.27 2.47
C HIS A 109 -4.90 19.01 1.62
N ILE A 110 -5.46 17.90 2.11
CA ILE A 110 -5.59 16.60 1.44
C ILE A 110 -7.06 16.22 1.36
N VAL A 111 -7.54 15.75 0.23
CA VAL A 111 -8.83 15.06 0.11
C VAL A 111 -8.59 13.56 0.23
N ALA A 112 -9.32 12.86 1.09
CA ALA A 112 -9.17 11.43 1.29
C ALA A 112 -10.52 10.70 1.27
N SER A 113 -10.55 9.46 0.76
CA SER A 113 -11.71 8.61 0.99
C SER A 113 -11.89 8.32 2.49
N LYS A 114 -13.13 8.19 2.97
CA LYS A 114 -13.41 7.75 4.33
C LYS A 114 -13.15 6.26 4.55
N THR A 115 -13.16 5.44 3.49
CA THR A 115 -12.96 3.99 3.53
C THR A 115 -11.48 3.62 3.39
N ILE A 116 -10.66 4.08 4.34
CA ILE A 116 -9.21 3.87 4.38
C ILE A 116 -8.78 3.23 5.70
N TYR A 117 -7.54 2.76 5.73
CA TYR A 117 -6.94 2.21 6.95
C TYR A 117 -7.07 3.17 8.14
N GLY A 118 -7.57 2.66 9.28
CA GLY A 118 -7.83 3.48 10.47
C GLY A 118 -6.61 4.26 10.98
N GLY A 119 -5.38 3.71 10.80
CA GLY A 119 -4.16 4.44 11.14
C GLY A 119 -3.90 5.64 10.23
N THR A 120 -4.21 5.54 8.93
CA THR A 120 -4.13 6.65 7.98
C THR A 120 -5.23 7.69 8.24
N TYR A 121 -6.44 7.23 8.56
CA TYR A 121 -7.53 8.10 8.99
C TYR A 121 -7.11 8.94 10.21
N ASN A 122 -6.63 8.29 11.27
CA ASN A 122 -6.17 8.96 12.49
C ASN A 122 -4.99 9.91 12.22
N LEU A 123 -4.06 9.54 11.34
CA LEU A 123 -2.95 10.40 10.93
C LEU A 123 -3.47 11.70 10.30
N LEU A 124 -4.40 11.61 9.35
CA LEU A 124 -4.97 12.76 8.64
C LEU A 124 -5.93 13.58 9.49
N ALA A 125 -6.76 12.93 10.32
CA ALA A 125 -7.78 13.61 11.12
C ALA A 125 -7.20 14.32 12.35
N HIS A 126 -6.14 13.77 12.96
CA HIS A 126 -5.65 14.23 14.26
C HIS A 126 -4.17 14.56 14.28
N THR A 127 -3.30 13.66 13.81
CA THR A 127 -1.85 13.81 14.02
C THR A 127 -1.27 14.93 13.16
N LEU A 128 -1.49 14.90 11.84
CA LEU A 128 -0.94 15.90 10.92
C LEU A 128 -1.47 17.32 11.17
N PRO A 129 -2.76 17.55 11.49
CA PRO A 129 -3.24 18.87 11.88
C PRO A 129 -2.50 19.44 13.08
N GLN A 130 -2.19 18.63 14.09
CA GLN A 130 -1.52 19.05 15.31
C GLN A 130 -0.01 19.22 15.13
N THR A 131 0.65 18.34 14.38
CA THR A 131 2.12 18.30 14.28
C THR A 131 2.67 19.09 13.12
N SER A 132 1.93 19.22 12.04
CA SER A 132 2.39 19.81 10.79
C SER A 132 1.44 20.88 10.22
N GLY A 133 0.25 21.03 10.78
CA GLY A 133 -0.77 21.96 10.29
C GLY A 133 -1.34 21.58 8.91
N ILE A 134 -1.22 20.30 8.52
CA ILE A 134 -1.83 19.74 7.30
C ILE A 134 -3.23 19.28 7.67
N THR A 135 -4.25 19.69 6.89
CA THR A 135 -5.65 19.36 7.13
C THR A 135 -6.17 18.36 6.09
N ALA A 136 -7.27 17.68 6.39
CA ALA A 136 -7.89 16.76 5.45
C ALA A 136 -9.42 16.86 5.47
N THR A 137 -10.04 16.59 4.31
CA THR A 137 -11.48 16.34 4.18
C THR A 137 -11.69 14.89 3.74
N PHE A 138 -12.50 14.16 4.51
CA PHE A 138 -12.89 12.79 4.16
C PHE A 138 -14.19 12.82 3.36
N VAL A 139 -14.24 12.04 2.28
CA VAL A 139 -15.39 11.95 1.40
C VAL A 139 -15.91 10.52 1.29
N ASP A 140 -17.20 10.40 1.06
CA ASP A 140 -17.82 9.13 0.73
C ASP A 140 -17.54 8.81 -0.74
N PRO A 141 -16.81 7.72 -1.05
CA PRO A 141 -16.49 7.38 -2.43
C PRO A 141 -17.70 6.92 -3.24
N ASP A 142 -18.79 6.51 -2.59
CA ASP A 142 -20.02 6.07 -3.25
C ASP A 142 -20.95 7.23 -3.61
N VAL A 143 -20.63 8.47 -3.19
CA VAL A 143 -21.37 9.69 -3.55
C VAL A 143 -20.71 10.34 -4.76
N GLU A 144 -21.44 10.40 -5.88
CA GLU A 144 -20.98 11.02 -7.11
C GLU A 144 -20.56 12.49 -6.89
N GLY A 145 -19.38 12.86 -7.39
CA GLY A 145 -18.83 14.22 -7.29
C GLY A 145 -18.25 14.57 -5.91
N SER A 146 -18.27 13.68 -4.92
CA SER A 146 -17.80 13.96 -3.57
C SER A 146 -16.32 14.40 -3.52
N PHE A 147 -15.46 13.75 -4.28
CA PHE A 147 -14.04 14.12 -4.37
C PHE A 147 -13.84 15.53 -4.91
N GLU A 148 -14.51 15.87 -6.01
CA GLU A 148 -14.38 17.19 -6.65
C GLU A 148 -14.92 18.29 -5.74
N ALA A 149 -16.06 18.07 -5.09
CA ALA A 149 -16.68 19.02 -4.18
C ALA A 149 -15.84 19.34 -2.93
N ALA A 150 -14.96 18.43 -2.52
CA ALA A 150 -14.06 18.58 -1.37
C ALA A 150 -12.75 19.32 -1.70
N ILE A 151 -12.44 19.53 -2.99
CA ILE A 151 -11.19 20.20 -3.39
C ILE A 151 -11.27 21.69 -3.05
N GLN A 152 -10.24 22.18 -2.37
CA GLN A 152 -10.00 23.57 -1.98
C GLN A 152 -8.81 24.14 -2.76
N GLU A 153 -8.62 25.44 -2.73
CA GLU A 153 -7.48 26.11 -3.39
C GLU A 153 -6.13 25.56 -2.94
N ASN A 154 -6.02 25.28 -1.63
CA ASN A 154 -4.81 24.74 -0.96
C ASN A 154 -4.73 23.22 -0.98
N THR A 155 -5.62 22.50 -1.68
CA THR A 155 -5.55 21.04 -1.82
C THR A 155 -4.32 20.63 -2.63
N LYS A 156 -3.59 19.63 -2.13
CA LYS A 156 -2.33 19.15 -2.71
C LYS A 156 -2.37 17.72 -3.24
N ALA A 157 -3.31 16.91 -2.81
CA ALA A 157 -3.47 15.54 -3.31
C ALA A 157 -4.87 15.00 -3.03
N ILE A 158 -5.25 13.97 -3.77
CA ILE A 158 -6.33 13.05 -3.39
C ILE A 158 -5.69 11.73 -2.96
N PHE A 159 -6.21 11.12 -1.89
CA PHE A 159 -5.76 9.85 -1.36
C PHE A 159 -6.91 8.85 -1.31
N ILE A 160 -6.68 7.64 -1.87
CA ILE A 160 -7.63 6.53 -1.85
C ILE A 160 -6.91 5.20 -1.58
N GLU A 161 -7.66 4.15 -1.27
CA GLU A 161 -7.19 2.75 -1.28
C GLU A 161 -7.82 1.97 -2.44
N THR A 162 -7.08 1.03 -3.01
CA THR A 162 -7.58 0.16 -4.11
C THR A 162 -8.73 -0.73 -3.66
N LEU A 163 -8.61 -1.25 -2.45
CA LEU A 163 -9.61 -2.02 -1.73
C LEU A 163 -9.73 -1.41 -0.35
N GLY A 164 -10.89 -0.83 -0.06
CA GLY A 164 -11.13 -0.10 1.18
C GLY A 164 -11.06 -1.00 2.41
N ASN A 165 -10.77 -0.42 3.55
CA ASN A 165 -10.67 -1.11 4.83
C ASN A 165 -11.79 -0.61 5.78
N PRO A 166 -12.66 -1.49 6.32
CA PRO A 166 -12.51 -2.95 6.33
C PRO A 166 -13.28 -3.73 5.26
N ASN A 167 -14.20 -3.11 4.52
CA ASN A 167 -15.22 -3.78 3.71
C ASN A 167 -14.79 -4.11 2.27
N SER A 168 -13.54 -3.79 1.88
CA SER A 168 -13.00 -4.06 0.53
C SER A 168 -13.82 -3.46 -0.62
N ASN A 169 -14.50 -2.32 -0.39
CA ASN A 169 -15.17 -1.57 -1.43
C ASN A 169 -14.16 -1.06 -2.48
N LEU A 170 -14.60 -0.94 -3.72
CA LEU A 170 -13.79 -0.43 -4.83
C LEU A 170 -14.09 1.05 -5.07
N ILE A 171 -13.05 1.77 -5.50
CA ILE A 171 -13.15 3.16 -5.95
C ILE A 171 -12.73 3.22 -7.41
N ASP A 172 -13.40 4.02 -8.24
CA ASP A 172 -13.00 4.21 -9.64
C ASP A 172 -11.73 5.06 -9.71
N ILE A 173 -10.58 4.37 -9.73
CA ILE A 173 -9.24 4.99 -9.73
C ILE A 173 -9.09 5.96 -10.90
N GLU A 174 -9.54 5.55 -12.09
CA GLU A 174 -9.42 6.37 -13.31
C GLU A 174 -10.25 7.66 -13.23
N GLU A 175 -11.43 7.60 -12.63
CA GLU A 175 -12.27 8.78 -12.46
C GLU A 175 -11.66 9.74 -11.44
N VAL A 176 -11.20 9.22 -10.29
CA VAL A 176 -10.54 10.06 -9.27
C VAL A 176 -9.22 10.65 -9.80
N ALA A 177 -8.48 9.92 -10.63
CA ALA A 177 -7.27 10.44 -11.29
C ALA A 177 -7.60 11.63 -12.22
N LYS A 178 -8.67 11.53 -13.02
CA LYS A 178 -9.13 12.64 -13.87
C LYS A 178 -9.48 13.88 -13.05
N ILE A 179 -10.16 13.70 -11.91
CA ILE A 179 -10.48 14.79 -10.99
C ILE A 179 -9.20 15.42 -10.45
N ALA A 180 -8.26 14.62 -9.93
CA ALA A 180 -6.99 15.11 -9.40
C ALA A 180 -6.21 15.92 -10.46
N HIS A 181 -6.04 15.37 -11.65
CA HIS A 181 -5.28 16.00 -12.73
C HIS A 181 -5.94 17.27 -13.26
N LYS A 182 -7.27 17.34 -13.31
CA LYS A 182 -8.02 18.58 -13.64
C LYS A 182 -7.66 19.73 -12.70
N HIS A 183 -7.33 19.43 -11.45
CA HIS A 183 -6.93 20.40 -10.43
C HIS A 183 -5.40 20.54 -10.26
N ASN A 184 -4.62 19.93 -11.15
CA ASN A 184 -3.15 19.93 -11.12
C ASN A 184 -2.56 19.39 -9.79
N ILE A 185 -3.18 18.36 -9.24
CA ILE A 185 -2.72 17.65 -8.03
C ILE A 185 -2.57 16.16 -8.34
N PRO A 186 -1.64 15.44 -7.67
CA PRO A 186 -1.46 14.01 -7.87
C PRO A 186 -2.55 13.19 -7.16
N LEU A 187 -2.85 12.02 -7.73
CA LEU A 187 -3.56 10.94 -7.07
C LEU A 187 -2.57 10.00 -6.38
N VAL A 188 -2.75 9.80 -5.08
CA VAL A 188 -2.04 8.83 -4.26
C VAL A 188 -2.95 7.65 -3.97
N VAL A 189 -2.48 6.43 -4.24
CA VAL A 189 -3.25 5.20 -4.02
C VAL A 189 -2.48 4.25 -3.09
N ASP A 190 -3.08 3.89 -1.98
CA ASP A 190 -2.58 2.76 -1.18
C ASP A 190 -3.10 1.45 -1.80
N SER A 191 -2.18 0.64 -2.30
CA SER A 191 -2.49 -0.64 -2.96
C SER A 191 -2.07 -1.86 -2.12
N THR A 192 -2.03 -1.68 -0.81
CA THR A 192 -1.60 -2.72 0.14
C THR A 192 -2.45 -3.99 0.05
N PHE A 193 -3.79 -3.86 -0.09
CA PHE A 193 -4.69 -5.01 -0.12
C PHE A 193 -4.74 -5.70 -1.49
N ALA A 194 -4.61 -4.93 -2.56
CA ALA A 194 -4.66 -5.48 -3.90
C ALA A 194 -3.31 -6.05 -4.36
N THR A 195 -2.20 -5.45 -3.96
CA THR A 195 -0.86 -5.73 -4.51
C THR A 195 -0.76 -5.42 -6.01
N PRO A 196 0.44 -5.28 -6.58
CA PRO A 196 0.57 -5.09 -8.03
C PRO A 196 0.12 -6.30 -8.86
N TYR A 197 -0.20 -7.43 -8.20
CA TYR A 197 -0.68 -8.62 -8.89
C TYR A 197 -2.18 -8.54 -9.24
N LEU A 198 -3.02 -7.97 -8.37
CA LEU A 198 -4.45 -7.84 -8.64
C LEU A 198 -4.76 -6.58 -9.44
N VAL A 199 -4.14 -5.44 -9.10
CA VAL A 199 -4.30 -4.18 -9.83
C VAL A 199 -3.04 -3.33 -9.74
N ARG A 200 -2.71 -2.65 -10.82
CA ARG A 200 -1.64 -1.65 -10.88
C ARG A 200 -2.27 -0.27 -11.06
N PRO A 201 -2.42 0.51 -9.99
CA PRO A 201 -3.11 1.81 -10.05
C PRO A 201 -2.51 2.80 -11.04
N ILE A 202 -1.19 2.71 -11.30
CA ILE A 202 -0.48 3.55 -12.28
C ILE A 202 -1.08 3.41 -13.69
N GLU A 203 -1.55 2.21 -14.06
CA GLU A 203 -2.19 1.98 -15.37
C GLU A 203 -3.54 2.70 -15.52
N TYR A 204 -4.11 3.16 -14.40
CA TYR A 204 -5.38 3.89 -14.33
C TYR A 204 -5.20 5.34 -13.90
N GLY A 205 -3.98 5.87 -13.93
CA GLY A 205 -3.70 7.28 -13.72
C GLY A 205 -3.25 7.66 -12.30
N ALA A 206 -2.99 6.70 -11.42
CA ALA A 206 -2.34 7.02 -10.15
C ALA A 206 -0.91 7.53 -10.37
N ASP A 207 -0.53 8.58 -9.65
CA ASP A 207 0.79 9.20 -9.75
C ASP A 207 1.76 8.61 -8.75
N ILE A 208 1.25 8.26 -7.57
CA ILE A 208 2.01 7.71 -6.46
C ILE A 208 1.26 6.51 -5.93
N VAL A 209 1.96 5.38 -5.78
CA VAL A 209 1.40 4.18 -5.14
C VAL A 209 2.19 3.89 -3.86
N VAL A 210 1.48 3.59 -2.78
CA VAL A 210 2.10 3.21 -1.51
C VAL A 210 1.67 1.80 -1.09
N HIS A 211 2.56 1.11 -0.38
CA HIS A 211 2.27 -0.18 0.21
C HIS A 211 2.83 -0.30 1.63
N SER A 212 2.06 -0.91 2.49
CA SER A 212 2.64 -1.58 3.65
C SER A 212 3.23 -2.92 3.18
N ALA A 213 4.56 -2.97 2.99
CA ALA A 213 5.26 -4.19 2.61
C ALA A 213 5.13 -5.30 3.68
N THR A 214 4.78 -4.92 4.90
CA THR A 214 4.43 -5.79 6.04
C THR A 214 3.36 -6.83 5.69
N LYS A 215 2.44 -6.49 4.77
CA LYS A 215 1.25 -7.27 4.41
C LYS A 215 1.58 -8.30 3.33
N PHE A 216 0.85 -8.39 2.25
CA PHE A 216 1.04 -9.40 1.19
C PHE A 216 2.45 -9.45 0.60
N ILE A 217 3.18 -8.32 0.52
CA ILE A 217 4.55 -8.30 -0.01
C ILE A 217 5.44 -9.21 0.83
N GLY A 218 5.51 -9.02 2.15
CA GLY A 218 6.18 -9.93 3.06
C GLY A 218 5.44 -11.25 3.25
N GLY A 219 4.15 -11.18 3.52
CA GLY A 219 3.20 -12.28 3.55
C GLY A 219 3.29 -13.23 4.75
N HIS A 220 4.26 -13.07 5.65
CA HIS A 220 4.55 -14.05 6.70
C HIS A 220 4.51 -13.46 8.12
N GLY A 221 4.14 -12.18 8.27
CA GLY A 221 4.11 -11.53 9.58
C GLY A 221 5.48 -11.36 10.26
N THR A 222 6.58 -11.41 9.51
CA THR A 222 7.95 -11.47 10.05
C THR A 222 8.68 -10.13 10.02
N ALA A 223 8.32 -9.22 9.13
CA ALA A 223 9.02 -7.96 8.93
C ALA A 223 8.03 -6.79 8.78
N ILE A 224 8.40 -5.64 9.30
CA ILE A 224 7.68 -4.38 9.11
C ILE A 224 8.43 -3.55 8.07
N GLY A 225 7.70 -3.01 7.09
CA GLY A 225 8.25 -2.13 6.08
C GLY A 225 7.16 -1.45 5.27
N GLY A 226 7.55 -0.43 4.53
CA GLY A 226 6.71 0.28 3.58
C GLY A 226 7.47 0.60 2.31
N VAL A 227 6.75 0.95 1.26
CA VAL A 227 7.34 1.38 0.00
C VAL A 227 6.46 2.43 -0.66
N ILE A 228 7.11 3.42 -1.29
CA ILE A 228 6.50 4.47 -2.10
C ILE A 228 6.96 4.24 -3.52
N VAL A 229 6.04 4.14 -4.47
CA VAL A 229 6.34 3.98 -5.91
C VAL A 229 5.95 5.26 -6.63
N ASP A 230 6.88 5.80 -7.40
CA ASP A 230 6.69 6.98 -8.27
C ASP A 230 6.34 6.50 -9.67
N SER A 231 5.21 6.96 -10.21
CA SER A 231 4.84 6.65 -11.60
C SER A 231 5.76 7.33 -12.61
N GLY A 232 6.33 8.48 -12.26
CA GLY A 232 7.07 9.36 -13.17
C GLY A 232 6.19 10.14 -14.14
N ASN A 233 4.86 10.06 -14.03
CA ASN A 233 3.91 10.65 -14.98
C ASN A 233 3.44 12.05 -14.57
N PHE A 234 3.53 12.42 -13.28
CA PHE A 234 3.06 13.71 -12.81
C PHE A 234 4.02 14.83 -13.18
N ASP A 235 3.52 15.85 -13.86
CA ASP A 235 4.32 17.03 -14.22
C ASP A 235 4.39 18.04 -13.07
N TRP A 236 5.41 17.88 -12.23
CA TRP A 236 5.67 18.72 -11.06
C TRP A 236 5.85 20.20 -11.41
N LYS A 237 6.38 20.52 -12.60
CA LYS A 237 6.57 21.90 -13.07
C LYS A 237 5.28 22.53 -13.55
N ALA A 238 4.56 21.84 -14.43
CA ALA A 238 3.31 22.34 -15.01
C ALA A 238 2.24 22.52 -13.93
N SER A 239 2.24 21.67 -12.89
CA SER A 239 1.36 21.79 -11.73
C SER A 239 1.48 23.16 -11.03
N GLY A 240 2.68 23.68 -10.85
CA GLY A 240 2.95 24.94 -10.14
C GLY A 240 2.68 24.90 -8.62
N LYS A 241 2.20 23.77 -8.10
CA LYS A 241 1.77 23.62 -6.70
C LYS A 241 2.86 23.10 -5.75
N PHE A 242 4.02 22.65 -6.28
CA PHE A 242 5.07 21.95 -5.53
C PHE A 242 6.45 22.61 -5.76
N PRO A 243 6.65 23.89 -5.36
CA PRO A 243 7.91 24.60 -5.65
C PRO A 243 9.13 23.92 -5.02
N TRP A 244 8.99 23.23 -3.89
CA TRP A 244 10.09 22.51 -3.24
C TRP A 244 10.60 21.29 -4.02
N ILE A 245 9.85 20.81 -5.03
CA ILE A 245 10.26 19.75 -5.97
C ILE A 245 10.67 20.36 -7.31
N SER A 246 9.90 21.35 -7.79
CA SER A 246 10.06 21.90 -9.15
C SER A 246 11.02 23.07 -9.26
N GLU A 247 11.32 23.77 -8.18
CA GLU A 247 12.24 24.91 -8.15
C GLU A 247 13.58 24.57 -7.47
N PRO A 248 14.62 25.43 -7.58
CA PRO A 248 15.89 25.23 -6.91
C PRO A 248 15.75 25.09 -5.39
N ASN A 249 16.10 23.91 -4.84
CA ASN A 249 15.96 23.60 -3.44
C ASN A 249 17.19 24.05 -2.63
N PRO A 250 17.07 25.01 -1.70
CA PRO A 250 18.23 25.55 -0.97
C PRO A 250 18.87 24.53 -0.01
N SER A 251 18.11 23.52 0.46
CA SER A 251 18.65 22.48 1.34
C SER A 251 19.40 21.38 0.59
N TYR A 252 19.38 21.39 -0.75
CA TYR A 252 20.09 20.42 -1.58
C TYR A 252 20.78 21.08 -2.78
N HIS A 253 21.85 21.81 -2.52
CA HIS A 253 22.73 22.44 -3.55
C HIS A 253 22.02 23.34 -4.57
N GLY A 254 20.78 23.79 -4.32
CA GLY A 254 19.99 24.59 -5.25
C GLY A 254 19.53 23.85 -6.50
N ILE A 255 19.44 22.51 -6.49
CA ILE A 255 18.91 21.75 -7.60
C ILE A 255 17.37 21.79 -7.60
N SER A 256 16.74 21.70 -8.78
CA SER A 256 15.36 21.32 -8.96
C SER A 256 15.29 19.80 -9.09
N PHE A 257 14.58 19.13 -8.19
CA PHE A 257 14.40 17.67 -8.26
C PHE A 257 13.68 17.27 -9.55
N ALA A 258 12.66 18.04 -9.95
CA ALA A 258 11.90 17.80 -11.17
C ALA A 258 12.78 17.85 -12.45
N GLU A 259 13.90 18.60 -12.43
CA GLU A 259 14.84 18.65 -13.55
C GLU A 259 15.97 17.64 -13.40
N ALA A 260 16.60 17.62 -12.23
CA ALA A 260 17.84 16.87 -12.02
C ALA A 260 17.62 15.36 -11.91
N THR A 261 16.41 14.93 -11.49
CA THR A 261 16.14 13.51 -11.17
C THR A 261 14.92 12.94 -11.88
N ALA A 262 14.40 13.66 -12.90
CA ALA A 262 13.32 13.13 -13.73
C ALA A 262 13.71 11.77 -14.35
N PRO A 263 12.75 10.81 -14.46
CA PRO A 263 11.35 10.93 -14.08
C PRO A 263 11.05 10.60 -12.59
N ALA A 264 12.05 10.26 -11.76
CA ALA A 264 11.91 9.81 -10.37
C ALA A 264 11.97 10.97 -9.34
N ALA A 265 11.41 12.13 -9.68
CA ALA A 265 11.56 13.36 -8.88
C ALA A 265 10.99 13.23 -7.47
N PHE A 266 9.82 12.59 -7.34
CA PHE A 266 9.11 12.50 -6.07
C PHE A 266 9.84 11.63 -5.05
N VAL A 267 10.17 10.40 -5.40
CA VAL A 267 10.87 9.50 -4.46
C VAL A 267 12.29 9.97 -4.18
N THR A 268 12.95 10.63 -5.15
CA THR A 268 14.29 11.21 -4.93
C THR A 268 14.23 12.38 -3.95
N TYR A 269 13.23 13.26 -4.07
CA TYR A 269 12.99 14.32 -3.10
C TYR A 269 12.77 13.75 -1.68
N ILE A 270 11.93 12.74 -1.54
CA ILE A 270 11.69 12.12 -0.21
C ILE A 270 12.99 11.52 0.32
N ARG A 271 13.75 10.79 -0.48
CA ARG A 271 15.03 10.18 -0.08
C ARG A 271 16.04 11.23 0.37
N ALA A 272 16.24 12.27 -0.45
CA ALA A 272 17.29 13.26 -0.25
C ALA A 272 16.97 14.26 0.88
N ILE A 273 15.71 14.52 1.18
CA ILE A 273 15.26 15.51 2.16
C ILE A 273 14.60 14.81 3.36
N ILE A 274 13.45 14.18 3.17
CA ILE A 274 12.61 13.71 4.28
C ILE A 274 13.24 12.52 4.99
N LEU A 275 13.57 11.45 4.24
CA LEU A 275 14.18 10.26 4.81
C LEU A 275 15.55 10.55 5.41
N ARG A 276 16.38 11.36 4.72
CA ARG A 276 17.69 11.76 5.22
C ARG A 276 17.60 12.41 6.60
N ASP A 277 16.64 13.29 6.79
CA ASP A 277 16.56 14.15 7.98
C ASP A 277 15.73 13.52 9.11
N THR A 278 14.76 12.63 8.79
CA THR A 278 13.85 12.05 9.79
C THR A 278 14.09 10.56 10.07
N GLY A 279 14.78 9.84 9.16
CA GLY A 279 15.47 8.60 9.47
C GLY A 279 14.64 7.31 9.50
N ALA A 280 13.41 7.26 8.96
CA ALA A 280 12.62 6.01 8.91
C ALA A 280 13.10 5.05 7.80
N THR A 281 14.37 4.68 7.84
CA THR A 281 15.02 3.78 6.87
C THR A 281 14.60 2.33 7.08
N LEU A 282 14.53 1.56 6.01
CA LEU A 282 14.32 0.12 6.07
C LEU A 282 15.61 -0.60 6.52
N SER A 283 15.47 -1.75 7.14
CA SER A 283 16.61 -2.64 7.41
C SER A 283 16.91 -3.50 6.18
N PRO A 284 18.19 -3.72 5.78
CA PRO A 284 18.55 -4.62 4.70
C PRO A 284 18.12 -6.08 4.95
N PHE A 285 17.99 -6.50 6.21
CA PHE A 285 17.41 -7.80 6.55
C PHE A 285 15.91 -7.86 6.21
N HIS A 286 15.17 -6.80 6.49
CA HIS A 286 13.75 -6.71 6.09
C HIS A 286 13.61 -6.63 4.57
N ALA A 287 14.45 -5.87 3.89
CA ALA A 287 14.47 -5.82 2.43
C ALA A 287 14.68 -7.21 1.82
N PHE A 288 15.60 -8.00 2.38
CA PHE A 288 15.82 -9.38 1.96
C PHE A 288 14.58 -10.27 2.18
N MET A 289 13.91 -10.15 3.34
CA MET A 289 12.66 -10.88 3.60
C MET A 289 11.55 -10.49 2.61
N PHE A 290 11.45 -9.20 2.26
CA PHE A 290 10.48 -8.73 1.27
C PHE A 290 10.80 -9.20 -0.14
N LEU A 291 12.08 -9.31 -0.51
CA LEU A 291 12.50 -9.92 -1.78
C LEU A 291 12.04 -11.38 -1.85
N GLN A 292 12.25 -12.17 -0.79
CA GLN A 292 11.74 -13.55 -0.74
C GLN A 292 10.21 -13.61 -0.82
N GLY A 293 9.52 -12.68 -0.16
CA GLY A 293 8.06 -12.55 -0.26
C GLY A 293 7.59 -12.22 -1.68
N LEU A 294 8.26 -11.29 -2.37
CA LEU A 294 7.93 -10.93 -3.76
C LEU A 294 8.09 -12.10 -4.71
N GLU A 295 9.12 -12.95 -4.53
CA GLU A 295 9.37 -14.10 -5.42
C GLU A 295 8.22 -15.10 -5.50
N THR A 296 7.32 -15.10 -4.52
CA THR A 296 6.13 -15.98 -4.48
C THR A 296 4.82 -15.20 -4.42
N LEU A 297 4.83 -13.90 -4.69
CA LEU A 297 3.66 -13.04 -4.50
C LEU A 297 2.47 -13.50 -5.32
N SER A 298 2.63 -13.73 -6.62
CA SER A 298 1.54 -14.19 -7.50
C SER A 298 0.93 -15.50 -7.01
N LEU A 299 1.76 -16.49 -6.70
CA LEU A 299 1.32 -17.81 -6.23
C LEU A 299 0.53 -17.73 -4.92
N ARG A 300 0.98 -16.88 -3.99
CA ARG A 300 0.28 -16.68 -2.72
C ARG A 300 -1.05 -15.96 -2.93
N VAL A 301 -1.04 -14.86 -3.68
CA VAL A 301 -2.25 -14.06 -3.91
C VAL A 301 -3.31 -14.87 -4.66
N GLU A 302 -2.94 -15.66 -5.67
CA GLU A 302 -3.86 -16.58 -6.34
C GLU A 302 -4.53 -17.57 -5.35
N ARG A 303 -3.74 -18.17 -4.45
CA ARG A 303 -4.27 -19.08 -3.44
C ARG A 303 -5.14 -18.36 -2.42
N HIS A 304 -4.72 -17.19 -1.93
CA HIS A 304 -5.53 -16.35 -1.05
C HIS A 304 -6.89 -16.03 -1.66
N VAL A 305 -6.91 -15.55 -2.91
CA VAL A 305 -8.14 -15.22 -3.63
C VAL A 305 -9.00 -16.48 -3.85
N SER A 306 -8.41 -17.57 -4.32
CA SER A 306 -9.15 -18.84 -4.54
C SER A 306 -9.82 -19.33 -3.26
N ASN A 307 -9.15 -19.24 -2.12
CA ASN A 307 -9.72 -19.63 -0.83
C ASN A 307 -10.82 -18.64 -0.40
N ALA A 308 -10.56 -17.34 -0.52
CA ALA A 308 -11.52 -16.30 -0.15
C ALA A 308 -12.84 -16.43 -0.91
N LEU A 309 -12.80 -16.63 -2.22
CA LEU A 309 -14.00 -16.76 -3.04
C LEU A 309 -14.88 -17.95 -2.62
N LYS A 310 -14.27 -19.09 -2.24
CA LYS A 310 -15.00 -20.26 -1.72
C LYS A 310 -15.63 -19.97 -0.36
N ILE A 311 -14.94 -19.22 0.50
CA ILE A 311 -15.47 -18.84 1.81
C ILE A 311 -16.57 -17.78 1.68
N VAL A 312 -16.44 -16.82 0.76
CA VAL A 312 -17.49 -15.85 0.43
C VAL A 312 -18.76 -16.58 -0.03
N ASP A 313 -18.62 -17.54 -0.96
CA ASP A 313 -19.75 -18.36 -1.43
C ASP A 313 -20.40 -19.17 -0.28
N TYR A 314 -19.59 -19.76 0.59
CA TYR A 314 -20.06 -20.51 1.75
C TYR A 314 -20.83 -19.60 2.73
N LEU A 315 -20.23 -18.46 3.12
CA LEU A 315 -20.84 -17.51 4.09
C LEU A 315 -22.12 -16.89 3.53
N SER A 316 -22.16 -16.55 2.24
CA SER A 316 -23.34 -15.95 1.59
C SER A 316 -24.57 -16.88 1.61
N LYS A 317 -24.37 -18.18 1.79
CA LYS A 317 -25.44 -19.19 1.88
C LYS A 317 -25.72 -19.65 3.32
N HIS A 318 -24.91 -19.23 4.27
CA HIS A 318 -25.00 -19.73 5.63
C HIS A 318 -26.17 -19.10 6.40
N PRO A 319 -27.05 -19.88 7.08
CA PRO A 319 -28.27 -19.37 7.70
C PRO A 319 -28.06 -18.39 8.85
N GLN A 320 -26.87 -18.41 9.51
CA GLN A 320 -26.52 -17.51 10.61
C GLN A 320 -25.76 -16.26 10.12
N VAL A 321 -25.56 -16.09 8.81
CA VAL A 321 -24.95 -14.89 8.23
C VAL A 321 -26.04 -13.94 7.76
N GLU A 322 -25.91 -12.66 8.08
CA GLU A 322 -26.82 -11.59 7.67
C GLU A 322 -26.39 -10.96 6.36
N ALA A 323 -25.10 -10.63 6.24
CA ALA A 323 -24.49 -10.05 5.03
C ALA A 323 -23.03 -10.46 4.88
N VAL A 324 -22.54 -10.42 3.66
CA VAL A 324 -21.10 -10.58 3.32
C VAL A 324 -20.72 -9.42 2.42
N HIS A 325 -19.62 -8.75 2.72
CA HIS A 325 -19.09 -7.61 1.97
C HIS A 325 -17.81 -8.00 1.22
N HIS A 326 -17.93 -8.26 -0.06
CA HIS A 326 -16.81 -8.57 -0.93
C HIS A 326 -17.09 -8.06 -2.35
N PRO A 327 -16.14 -7.42 -3.05
CA PRO A 327 -16.39 -6.75 -4.34
C PRO A 327 -16.91 -7.68 -5.45
N LEU A 328 -16.76 -8.99 -5.31
CA LEU A 328 -17.35 -9.98 -6.22
C LEU A 328 -18.88 -9.99 -6.18
N LEU A 329 -19.50 -9.65 -5.07
CA LEU A 329 -20.94 -9.79 -4.87
C LEU A 329 -21.71 -8.66 -5.56
N GLU A 330 -22.75 -9.02 -6.32
CA GLU A 330 -23.61 -8.06 -7.02
C GLU A 330 -24.39 -7.14 -6.07
N SER A 331 -24.47 -7.50 -4.78
CA SER A 331 -25.06 -6.66 -3.72
C SER A 331 -24.19 -5.47 -3.34
N GLU A 332 -22.90 -5.50 -3.65
CA GLU A 332 -22.00 -4.41 -3.32
C GLU A 332 -22.13 -3.24 -4.30
N PRO A 333 -22.26 -1.99 -3.82
CA PRO A 333 -22.43 -0.82 -4.67
C PRO A 333 -21.32 -0.67 -5.73
N SER A 334 -20.09 -1.01 -5.38
CA SER A 334 -18.91 -0.90 -6.25
C SER A 334 -18.68 -2.13 -7.16
N HIS A 335 -19.59 -3.14 -7.15
CA HIS A 335 -19.42 -4.38 -7.94
C HIS A 335 -19.17 -4.12 -9.44
N TYR A 336 -19.77 -3.08 -10.02
CA TYR A 336 -19.58 -2.73 -11.45
C TYR A 336 -18.11 -2.47 -11.81
N LEU A 337 -17.25 -2.09 -10.83
CA LEU A 337 -15.82 -1.87 -11.01
C LEU A 337 -15.00 -3.17 -10.96
N TYR A 338 -15.58 -4.25 -10.45
CA TYR A 338 -14.85 -5.51 -10.23
C TYR A 338 -14.16 -6.03 -11.49
N LYS A 339 -14.89 -6.11 -12.60
CA LYS A 339 -14.35 -6.61 -13.87
C LYS A 339 -13.30 -5.68 -14.47
N LYS A 340 -13.40 -4.38 -14.19
CA LYS A 340 -12.46 -3.37 -14.71
C LYS A 340 -11.11 -3.46 -14.00
N TYR A 341 -11.12 -3.54 -12.66
CA TYR A 341 -9.90 -3.40 -11.88
C TYR A 341 -9.30 -4.72 -11.40
N LEU A 342 -10.11 -5.77 -11.24
CA LEU A 342 -9.73 -7.00 -10.55
C LEU A 342 -9.91 -8.26 -11.41
N PRO A 343 -9.29 -8.34 -12.60
CA PRO A 343 -9.43 -9.51 -13.47
C PRO A 343 -8.84 -10.79 -12.84
N ASN A 344 -7.90 -10.65 -11.90
CA ASN A 344 -7.26 -11.75 -11.18
C ASN A 344 -7.91 -12.04 -9.81
N GLY A 345 -9.05 -11.39 -9.50
CA GLY A 345 -9.82 -11.62 -8.28
C GLY A 345 -9.84 -10.43 -7.30
N GLY A 346 -10.80 -10.43 -6.38
CA GLY A 346 -11.17 -9.32 -5.50
C GLY A 346 -10.46 -9.26 -4.15
N GLY A 347 -9.30 -9.88 -4.01
CA GLY A 347 -8.59 -9.92 -2.73
C GLY A 347 -9.07 -11.04 -1.80
N SER A 348 -8.56 -11.03 -0.58
CA SER A 348 -8.84 -12.08 0.42
C SER A 348 -9.13 -11.52 1.82
N ILE A 349 -9.33 -10.22 1.91
CA ILE A 349 -9.72 -9.53 3.13
C ILE A 349 -11.13 -9.01 2.90
N PHE A 350 -12.06 -9.35 3.78
CA PHE A 350 -13.44 -8.94 3.66
C PHE A 350 -14.15 -9.02 5.00
N THR A 351 -15.38 -8.50 5.08
CA THR A 351 -16.20 -8.58 6.28
C THR A 351 -17.47 -9.37 6.02
N PHE A 352 -18.03 -9.89 7.10
CA PHE A 352 -19.39 -10.41 7.13
C PHE A 352 -20.07 -10.05 8.45
N GLU A 353 -21.38 -10.05 8.43
CA GLU A 353 -22.23 -9.77 9.59
C GLU A 353 -22.87 -11.09 10.03
N ILE A 354 -22.61 -11.49 11.28
CA ILE A 354 -23.28 -12.64 11.88
C ILE A 354 -24.65 -12.21 12.44
N LYS A 355 -25.67 -13.04 12.31
CA LYS A 355 -26.97 -12.79 12.95
C LYS A 355 -26.83 -12.77 14.45
N GLY A 356 -27.22 -11.66 15.08
CA GLY A 356 -27.10 -11.43 16.50
C GLY A 356 -26.46 -10.07 16.82
N ASP A 357 -25.83 -10.00 17.95
CA ASP A 357 -25.20 -8.79 18.48
C ASP A 357 -23.66 -8.88 18.55
N ALA A 358 -23.03 -7.88 19.15
CA ALA A 358 -21.59 -7.87 19.36
C ALA A 358 -21.10 -9.06 20.20
N GLN A 359 -21.88 -9.54 21.18
CA GLN A 359 -21.50 -10.68 22.00
C GLN A 359 -21.52 -11.98 21.21
N THR A 360 -22.49 -12.11 20.29
CA THR A 360 -22.56 -13.24 19.36
C THR A 360 -21.33 -13.26 18.44
N ALA A 361 -20.93 -12.10 17.88
CA ALA A 361 -19.74 -11.98 17.06
C ALA A 361 -18.46 -12.35 17.84
N GLN A 362 -18.31 -11.84 19.06
CA GLN A 362 -17.16 -12.16 19.91
C GLN A 362 -17.11 -13.66 20.26
N LYS A 363 -18.26 -14.24 20.66
CA LYS A 363 -18.34 -15.67 20.96
C LYS A 363 -18.00 -16.55 19.76
N PHE A 364 -18.43 -16.14 18.56
CA PHE A 364 -18.04 -16.81 17.31
C PHE A 364 -16.53 -16.78 17.12
N ILE A 365 -15.90 -15.60 17.25
CA ILE A 365 -14.46 -15.42 17.11
C ILE A 365 -13.68 -16.26 18.13
N ASP A 366 -14.10 -16.27 19.37
CA ASP A 366 -13.46 -17.01 20.47
C ASP A 366 -13.50 -18.54 20.28
N ASN A 367 -14.43 -19.02 19.44
CA ASN A 367 -14.56 -20.45 19.10
C ASN A 367 -13.96 -20.81 17.74
N LEU A 368 -13.36 -19.87 17.01
CA LEU A 368 -12.68 -20.16 15.75
C LEU A 368 -11.37 -20.90 15.99
N ALA A 369 -11.29 -22.13 15.51
CA ALA A 369 -10.00 -22.82 15.33
C ALA A 369 -9.29 -22.32 14.06
N ILE A 370 -7.99 -22.50 13.96
CA ILE A 370 -7.12 -22.17 12.81
C ILE A 370 -6.93 -20.65 12.62
N PHE A 371 -8.01 -19.87 12.63
CA PHE A 371 -7.93 -18.40 12.49
C PHE A 371 -7.28 -17.77 13.72
N SER A 372 -6.25 -16.98 13.51
CA SER A 372 -5.59 -16.24 14.60
C SER A 372 -6.30 -14.91 14.87
N LEU A 373 -6.73 -14.68 16.10
CA LEU A 373 -7.29 -13.40 16.55
C LEU A 373 -6.13 -12.42 16.82
N LEU A 374 -5.93 -11.47 15.92
CA LEU A 374 -4.85 -10.46 16.03
C LEU A 374 -5.06 -9.28 15.08
N ALA A 375 -4.39 -8.16 15.39
CA ALA A 375 -4.46 -6.93 14.61
C ALA A 375 -3.48 -6.96 13.41
N ASN A 376 -3.72 -7.86 12.46
CA ASN A 376 -3.00 -7.91 11.18
C ASN A 376 -3.94 -8.36 10.06
N VAL A 377 -3.45 -8.37 8.82
CA VAL A 377 -4.10 -8.88 7.61
C VAL A 377 -3.03 -9.41 6.64
N ALA A 378 -3.44 -10.16 5.63
CA ALA A 378 -2.58 -10.56 4.52
C ALA A 378 -1.38 -11.47 4.93
N ASP A 379 -1.52 -12.23 6.00
CA ASP A 379 -0.62 -13.31 6.35
C ASP A 379 -0.99 -14.58 5.59
N VAL A 380 -0.03 -15.46 5.34
CA VAL A 380 -0.28 -16.80 4.78
C VAL A 380 -1.20 -17.64 5.66
N LYS A 381 -1.34 -17.28 6.94
CA LYS A 381 -2.30 -17.87 7.88
C LYS A 381 -3.58 -17.03 7.90
N SER A 382 -4.71 -17.70 8.03
CA SER A 382 -6.01 -17.03 8.17
C SER A 382 -6.12 -16.29 9.51
N LEU A 383 -6.62 -15.06 9.44
CA LEU A 383 -6.75 -14.15 10.58
C LEU A 383 -8.19 -13.68 10.73
N VAL A 384 -8.57 -13.34 11.95
CA VAL A 384 -9.90 -12.80 12.30
C VAL A 384 -9.75 -11.64 13.26
N ILE A 385 -10.66 -10.67 13.18
CA ILE A 385 -10.77 -9.60 14.16
C ILE A 385 -12.21 -9.07 14.23
N HIS A 386 -12.59 -8.51 15.37
CA HIS A 386 -13.81 -7.74 15.56
C HIS A 386 -13.51 -6.25 15.43
N PRO A 387 -13.79 -5.59 14.29
CA PRO A 387 -13.32 -4.23 14.01
C PRO A 387 -13.79 -3.22 15.07
N ALA A 388 -15.07 -3.26 15.44
CA ALA A 388 -15.67 -2.29 16.35
C ALA A 388 -15.00 -2.21 17.74
N THR A 389 -14.52 -3.35 18.28
CA THR A 389 -13.88 -3.37 19.62
C THR A 389 -12.36 -3.36 19.57
N THR A 390 -11.74 -3.29 18.37
CA THR A 390 -10.29 -3.40 18.21
C THR A 390 -9.71 -2.31 17.30
N THR A 391 -9.66 -2.55 15.99
CA THR A 391 -9.02 -1.63 15.03
C THR A 391 -9.72 -0.28 14.89
N HIS A 392 -11.00 -0.20 15.25
CA HIS A 392 -11.84 1.01 15.19
C HIS A 392 -12.44 1.37 16.58
N SER A 393 -11.86 0.84 17.67
CA SER A 393 -12.36 1.08 19.03
C SER A 393 -12.30 2.55 19.49
N GLN A 394 -11.63 3.41 18.74
CA GLN A 394 -11.54 4.85 18.98
C GLN A 394 -12.68 5.63 18.31
N CYS A 395 -13.42 5.00 17.38
CA CYS A 395 -14.55 5.60 16.68
C CYS A 395 -15.80 5.57 17.56
N THR A 396 -16.63 6.59 17.44
CA THR A 396 -17.98 6.59 17.99
C THR A 396 -18.87 5.59 17.24
N GLU A 397 -20.02 5.23 17.82
CA GLU A 397 -20.99 4.35 17.15
C GLU A 397 -21.46 4.91 15.80
N GLU A 398 -21.67 6.23 15.71
CA GLU A 398 -22.05 6.92 14.47
C GLU A 398 -20.94 6.83 13.40
N GLU A 399 -19.68 7.04 13.78
CA GLU A 399 -18.52 6.92 12.89
C GLU A 399 -18.31 5.47 12.44
N LEU A 400 -18.55 4.48 13.29
CA LEU A 400 -18.49 3.07 12.90
C LEU A 400 -19.56 2.74 11.84
N LEU A 401 -20.80 3.18 12.06
CA LEU A 401 -21.90 2.96 11.11
C LEU A 401 -21.65 3.69 9.77
N ASP A 402 -21.11 4.92 9.81
CA ASP A 402 -20.73 5.66 8.60
C ASP A 402 -19.64 4.95 7.77
N GLN A 403 -18.79 4.20 8.44
CA GLN A 403 -17.76 3.35 7.80
C GLN A 403 -18.28 1.94 7.44
N GLY A 404 -19.57 1.65 7.63
CA GLY A 404 -20.18 0.37 7.35
C GLY A 404 -19.80 -0.73 8.35
N ILE A 405 -19.43 -0.37 9.57
CA ILE A 405 -19.06 -1.31 10.64
C ILE A 405 -20.21 -1.39 11.65
N LYS A 406 -20.92 -2.50 11.64
CA LYS A 406 -21.97 -2.79 12.64
C LYS A 406 -21.39 -3.51 13.87
N PRO A 407 -22.12 -3.56 15.02
CA PRO A 407 -21.67 -4.27 16.20
C PRO A 407 -21.40 -5.77 15.98
N ASN A 408 -22.07 -6.40 15.01
CA ASN A 408 -21.93 -7.81 14.65
C ASN A 408 -21.01 -8.06 13.44
N THR A 409 -20.24 -7.06 13.00
CA THR A 409 -19.30 -7.17 11.89
C THR A 409 -18.03 -7.92 12.29
N ILE A 410 -17.64 -8.92 11.52
CA ILE A 410 -16.41 -9.69 11.66
C ILE A 410 -15.57 -9.51 10.41
N ARG A 411 -14.28 -9.19 10.55
CA ARG A 411 -13.33 -9.13 9.44
C ARG A 411 -12.49 -10.38 9.39
N LEU A 412 -12.43 -11.00 8.21
CA LEU A 412 -11.55 -12.12 7.89
C LEU A 412 -10.42 -11.67 6.96
N SER A 413 -9.24 -12.25 7.15
CA SER A 413 -8.13 -12.24 6.21
C SER A 413 -7.79 -13.69 5.91
N ILE A 414 -8.18 -14.15 4.73
CA ILE A 414 -8.09 -15.57 4.38
C ILE A 414 -6.69 -15.90 3.92
N GLY A 415 -6.12 -16.94 4.53
CA GLY A 415 -4.79 -17.46 4.24
C GLY A 415 -4.75 -18.49 3.11
N ILE A 416 -3.64 -19.22 3.05
CA ILE A 416 -3.37 -20.20 1.98
C ILE A 416 -3.53 -21.65 2.43
N GLU A 417 -4.16 -21.87 3.58
CA GLU A 417 -4.46 -23.19 4.13
C GLU A 417 -5.36 -24.00 3.17
N LYS A 418 -5.59 -25.25 3.49
CA LYS A 418 -6.60 -26.05 2.82
C LYS A 418 -7.99 -25.48 3.14
N VAL A 419 -8.74 -25.09 2.11
CA VAL A 419 -10.00 -24.32 2.29
C VAL A 419 -11.07 -25.13 3.04
N GLU A 420 -11.09 -26.46 2.86
CA GLU A 420 -12.03 -27.33 3.56
C GLU A 420 -11.82 -27.31 5.07
N ASP A 421 -10.58 -27.16 5.54
CA ASP A 421 -10.28 -27.05 6.96
C ASP A 421 -10.73 -25.69 7.51
N LEU A 422 -10.60 -24.62 6.72
CA LEU A 422 -11.11 -23.29 7.07
C LEU A 422 -12.64 -23.27 7.18
N ILE A 423 -13.35 -23.91 6.24
CA ILE A 423 -14.81 -24.03 6.26
C ILE A 423 -15.25 -24.85 7.49
N ALA A 424 -14.59 -25.95 7.78
CA ALA A 424 -14.90 -26.77 8.95
C ALA A 424 -14.68 -26.00 10.27
N ALA A 425 -13.66 -25.12 10.33
CA ALA A 425 -13.45 -24.23 11.48
C ALA A 425 -14.58 -23.20 11.64
N LEU A 426 -15.06 -22.63 10.52
CA LEU A 426 -16.20 -21.72 10.51
C LEU A 426 -17.48 -22.43 10.94
N ASP A 427 -17.76 -23.63 10.43
CA ASP A 427 -18.91 -24.46 10.84
C ASP A 427 -18.92 -24.72 12.36
N ALA A 428 -17.76 -25.12 12.92
CA ALA A 428 -17.65 -25.36 14.36
C ALA A 428 -17.91 -24.11 15.20
N ALA A 429 -17.44 -22.94 14.74
CA ALA A 429 -17.69 -21.67 15.43
C ALA A 429 -19.15 -21.23 15.33
N PHE A 430 -19.82 -21.45 14.20
CA PHE A 430 -21.28 -21.22 14.07
C PHE A 430 -22.08 -22.14 14.98
N GLU A 431 -21.70 -23.40 15.13
CA GLU A 431 -22.39 -24.31 16.08
C GLU A 431 -22.30 -23.81 17.54
N ALA A 432 -21.18 -23.20 17.91
CA ALA A 432 -20.99 -22.69 19.27
C ALA A 432 -21.87 -21.46 19.62
N VAL A 433 -22.48 -20.81 18.60
CA VAL A 433 -23.29 -19.58 18.78
C VAL A 433 -24.77 -19.78 18.41
N LYS A 434 -25.17 -21.03 18.16
CA LYS A 434 -26.60 -21.40 17.98
C LYS A 434 -27.41 -21.19 19.22
#